data_3c06f4ddfbce47b9def7af290e2e5a18
#
_entry.id   3c06f4ddfbce47b9def7af290e2e5a18
#
_cell.length_a   1.000
_cell.length_b   1.000
_cell.length_c   1.000
_cell.angle_alpha   90.00
_cell.angle_beta   90.00
_cell.angle_gamma   90.00
#
_symmetry.space_group_name_H-M   'P 1'
#
loop_
_entity.id
_entity.type
_entity.pdbx_description
1 polymer ?
#
loop_
_entity_poly.entity_id
_entity_poly.type
_entity_poly.pdbx_seq_one_letter_code
_entity_poly.pdbx_strand_id
1 'polypeptide(L)'
;MKFQWRLSLSAILISTIISGCSVSTTSTKPTLTAAEQDQQRVESLLKKANSAKPIKSAQYRADAAKILLSLDRKQEAAAVLSQIDVALLAPSLRFDIAKLQAEASLEQNQPEQALQQLDRLNGLSDLKLLTEQEIQILELRAQAFQLQQQHFSEAKELIRLSQLLDTDEAKQILHDQIWNSLLKIEATQLSELIRSGTNSYHEQGWLELAYELSLNTQLDTQNQALNNWAVLWESHPAQKLPPQSLGGLNAQTFLAQKIAVLLPLEGKLAKPANAIKEGIMMAHLRSQQPGKPSPELLFLDSEKINTPIQLASIINEQQVDMIIGPLAKDYVTTLAADQHIQVPVLALNYTDSPAREGMYQFGLSAEDEATQIAERAWKDGIRRAAVLTPNSGWGEKISKAFEEHFTSLGGMVVHSSNFGDISEFSEHVSQFLSTDKSKQRYKNVRKVVYTHKIEFEEHRRHDMEAIILTALPNDARQLNTMLAYNFAGDLPIYATSHVFSGSNNPIQDQDLNNVTFLGTPWNLKPPSQDKVLISQQRNDTNSRFGRLYALGLDAYRIHPYLKQLSAVPGTQINGETGQLSINNNGLVFRTLTWAKYKDGIPQIIE
;
A
#
# COMPACT_ATOMS: atom_id res chain seq x y z
N MET A 1 -8.29 7.41 8.93
CA MET A 1 -9.33 7.42 9.97
C MET A 1 -10.57 6.75 9.39
N LYS A 2 -10.87 5.50 9.75
CA LYS A 2 -12.09 4.81 9.33
C LYS A 2 -13.22 5.25 10.26
N PHE A 3 -14.23 5.89 9.73
CA PHE A 3 -15.49 6.12 10.43
C PHE A 3 -16.18 4.75 10.60
N GLN A 4 -16.13 4.23 11.81
CA GLN A 4 -16.89 3.03 12.17
C GLN A 4 -18.30 3.42 12.55
N TRP A 5 -19.26 3.05 11.73
CA TRP A 5 -20.66 3.01 12.12
C TRP A 5 -20.88 1.81 13.05
N ARG A 6 -21.18 2.08 14.29
CA ARG A 6 -21.65 1.06 15.25
C ARG A 6 -23.11 0.73 14.93
N LEU A 7 -23.34 -0.46 14.42
CA LEU A 7 -24.64 -1.11 14.43
C LEU A 7 -24.90 -1.65 15.84
N SER A 8 -25.78 -1.00 16.59
CA SER A 8 -26.33 -1.54 17.84
C SER A 8 -27.53 -2.42 17.49
N LEU A 9 -27.33 -3.74 17.52
CA LEU A 9 -28.43 -4.71 17.57
C LEU A 9 -29.04 -4.70 18.98
N SER A 10 -30.23 -4.15 19.13
CA SER A 10 -31.07 -4.36 20.31
C SER A 10 -32.00 -5.54 20.05
N ALA A 11 -31.68 -6.68 20.64
CA ALA A 11 -32.59 -7.83 20.71
C ALA A 11 -33.69 -7.53 21.74
N ILE A 12 -34.94 -7.43 21.28
CA ILE A 12 -36.12 -7.33 22.16
C ILE A 12 -36.64 -8.75 22.39
N LEU A 13 -36.52 -9.21 23.63
CA LEU A 13 -37.18 -10.40 24.14
C LEU A 13 -38.69 -10.09 24.29
N ILE A 14 -39.52 -10.83 23.57
CA ILE A 14 -40.96 -10.86 23.80
C ILE A 14 -41.27 -11.89 24.86
N SER A 15 -41.67 -11.47 26.06
CA SER A 15 -42.31 -12.30 27.07
C SER A 15 -43.82 -12.11 27.02
N THR A 16 -44.52 -13.14 26.59
CA THR A 16 -45.97 -13.24 26.62
C THR A 16 -46.47 -13.42 28.05
N ILE A 17 -47.26 -12.48 28.54
CA ILE A 17 -48.13 -12.69 29.71
C ILE A 17 -49.57 -12.55 29.25
N ILE A 18 -50.30 -13.68 29.32
CA ILE A 18 -51.73 -13.74 29.11
C ILE A 18 -52.39 -13.44 30.46
N SER A 19 -53.18 -12.37 30.52
CA SER A 19 -54.18 -12.17 31.57
C SER A 19 -55.40 -11.53 30.93
N GLY A 20 -56.42 -12.33 30.79
CA GLY A 20 -57.74 -11.84 30.33
C GLY A 20 -58.47 -11.09 31.44
N CYS A 21 -59.15 -10.01 31.02
CA CYS A 21 -60.35 -9.50 31.65
C CYS A 21 -61.18 -8.67 30.65
N SER A 22 -62.42 -8.86 30.76
CA SER A 22 -63.54 -8.49 29.88
C SER A 22 -63.77 -7.00 29.66
N VAL A 23 -63.94 -6.66 28.46
CA VAL A 23 -64.89 -5.83 27.70
C VAL A 23 -65.61 -4.69 28.38
N SER A 24 -65.38 -3.49 27.82
CA SER A 24 -66.40 -2.50 27.54
C SER A 24 -66.06 -1.83 26.20
N THR A 25 -66.93 -2.04 25.19
CA THR A 25 -66.84 -1.43 23.86
C THR A 25 -67.18 0.03 23.91
N THR A 26 -66.18 0.86 23.92
CA THR A 26 -66.25 2.24 23.42
C THR A 26 -65.38 2.31 22.17
N SER A 27 -66.03 2.55 21.01
CA SER A 27 -65.40 2.75 19.72
C SER A 27 -64.57 4.04 19.73
N THR A 28 -63.35 3.95 20.21
CA THR A 28 -62.30 4.96 19.94
C THR A 28 -61.59 4.53 18.66
N LYS A 29 -61.66 5.32 17.59
CA LYS A 29 -60.79 5.19 16.42
C LYS A 29 -59.36 5.10 16.91
N PRO A 30 -58.59 4.10 16.46
CA PRO A 30 -57.18 4.03 16.85
C PRO A 30 -56.50 5.32 16.42
N THR A 31 -55.93 6.04 17.36
CA THR A 31 -55.07 7.19 17.07
C THR A 31 -53.81 6.63 16.36
N LEU A 32 -53.69 6.92 15.07
CA LEU A 32 -52.52 6.52 14.29
C LEU A 32 -51.25 7.08 14.96
N THR A 33 -50.22 6.28 14.97
CA THR A 33 -48.88 6.73 15.38
C THR A 33 -48.37 7.82 14.42
N ALA A 34 -47.43 8.66 14.84
CA ALA A 34 -46.85 9.70 13.99
C ALA A 34 -46.28 9.12 12.69
N ALA A 35 -45.64 7.95 12.74
CA ALA A 35 -45.12 7.25 11.55
C ALA A 35 -46.24 6.76 10.61
N GLU A 36 -47.36 6.28 11.14
CA GLU A 36 -48.52 5.89 10.31
C GLU A 36 -49.22 7.12 9.67
N GLN A 37 -49.24 8.24 10.37
CA GLN A 37 -49.75 9.50 9.82
C GLN A 37 -48.86 10.01 8.68
N ASP A 38 -47.53 9.97 8.83
CA ASP A 38 -46.57 10.35 7.80
C ASP A 38 -46.64 9.40 6.59
N GLN A 39 -46.81 8.09 6.80
CA GLN A 39 -47.04 7.13 5.73
C GLN A 39 -48.30 7.47 4.92
N GLN A 40 -49.43 7.72 5.59
CA GLN A 40 -50.67 8.10 4.89
C GLN A 40 -50.51 9.42 4.14
N ARG A 41 -49.71 10.34 4.69
CA ARG A 41 -49.41 11.62 4.03
C ARG A 41 -48.58 11.41 2.76
N VAL A 42 -47.56 10.53 2.77
CA VAL A 42 -46.78 10.14 1.60
C VAL A 42 -47.71 9.56 0.50
N GLU A 43 -48.54 8.58 0.86
CA GLU A 43 -49.47 7.96 -0.10
C GLU A 43 -50.47 8.98 -0.71
N SER A 44 -50.98 9.88 0.13
CA SER A 44 -51.85 10.95 -0.34
C SER A 44 -51.16 11.90 -1.31
N LEU A 45 -49.91 12.28 -1.02
CA LEU A 45 -49.09 13.15 -1.87
C LEU A 45 -48.79 12.47 -3.21
N LEU A 46 -48.37 11.20 -3.21
CA LEU A 46 -48.09 10.43 -4.42
C LEU A 46 -49.36 10.24 -5.28
N LYS A 47 -50.50 9.98 -4.65
CA LYS A 47 -51.79 9.92 -5.37
C LYS A 47 -52.16 11.25 -6.03
N LYS A 48 -51.96 12.37 -5.32
CA LYS A 48 -52.15 13.72 -5.88
C LYS A 48 -51.15 14.00 -7.02
N ALA A 49 -49.91 13.57 -6.88
CA ALA A 49 -48.87 13.74 -7.90
C ALA A 49 -49.27 13.07 -9.23
N ASN A 50 -49.83 11.87 -9.18
CA ASN A 50 -50.23 11.10 -10.37
C ASN A 50 -51.40 11.73 -11.17
N SER A 51 -52.20 12.57 -10.53
CA SER A 51 -53.35 13.24 -11.16
C SER A 51 -53.13 14.74 -11.42
N ALA A 52 -52.02 15.30 -11.00
CA ALA A 52 -51.71 16.73 -11.10
C ALA A 52 -51.01 17.10 -12.42
N LYS A 53 -51.08 18.40 -12.80
CA LYS A 53 -50.25 18.96 -13.88
C LYS A 53 -48.76 18.84 -13.53
N PRO A 54 -47.81 18.77 -14.51
CA PRO A 54 -46.42 18.47 -14.30
C PRO A 54 -45.75 19.24 -13.15
N ILE A 55 -45.90 20.55 -13.07
CA ILE A 55 -45.33 21.41 -12.04
C ILE A 55 -45.83 21.02 -10.63
N LYS A 56 -47.15 20.84 -10.45
CA LYS A 56 -47.71 20.44 -9.17
C LYS A 56 -47.37 18.98 -8.82
N SER A 57 -47.30 18.13 -9.84
CA SER A 57 -46.85 16.73 -9.67
C SER A 57 -45.44 16.66 -9.12
N ALA A 58 -44.48 17.41 -9.69
CA ALA A 58 -43.08 17.50 -9.20
C ALA A 58 -43.04 17.99 -7.73
N GLN A 59 -43.87 19.00 -7.39
CA GLN A 59 -43.89 19.53 -6.03
C GLN A 59 -44.44 18.50 -5.01
N TYR A 60 -45.53 17.79 -5.33
CA TYR A 60 -46.07 16.74 -4.47
C TYR A 60 -45.09 15.58 -4.27
N ARG A 61 -44.32 15.19 -5.32
CA ARG A 61 -43.26 14.18 -5.20
C ARG A 61 -42.12 14.67 -4.33
N ALA A 62 -41.71 15.94 -4.47
CA ALA A 62 -40.66 16.51 -3.61
C ALA A 62 -41.07 16.51 -2.14
N ASP A 63 -42.31 16.88 -1.82
CA ASP A 63 -42.82 16.84 -0.46
C ASP A 63 -42.91 15.40 0.08
N ALA A 64 -43.33 14.44 -0.74
CA ALA A 64 -43.37 13.03 -0.35
C ALA A 64 -41.94 12.47 -0.08
N ALA A 65 -40.97 12.81 -0.93
CA ALA A 65 -39.56 12.37 -0.76
C ALA A 65 -38.95 12.94 0.52
N LYS A 66 -39.22 14.20 0.86
CA LYS A 66 -38.75 14.80 2.15
C LYS A 66 -39.28 14.03 3.37
N ILE A 67 -40.57 13.62 3.33
CA ILE A 67 -41.16 12.82 4.42
C ILE A 67 -40.51 11.43 4.47
N LEU A 68 -40.30 10.77 3.32
CA LEU A 68 -39.65 9.46 3.27
C LEU A 68 -38.24 9.51 3.83
N LEU A 69 -37.46 10.56 3.56
CA LEU A 69 -36.14 10.77 4.12
C LEU A 69 -36.18 10.98 5.64
N SER A 70 -37.19 11.73 6.15
CA SER A 70 -37.37 11.90 7.60
C SER A 70 -37.72 10.59 8.33
N LEU A 71 -38.27 9.60 7.60
CA LEU A 71 -38.57 8.25 8.08
C LEU A 71 -37.42 7.25 7.86
N ASP A 72 -36.25 7.70 7.41
CA ASP A 72 -35.08 6.89 7.01
C ASP A 72 -35.36 5.85 5.90
N ARG A 73 -36.38 6.11 5.04
CA ARG A 73 -36.79 5.27 3.92
C ARG A 73 -36.10 5.73 2.63
N LYS A 74 -34.77 5.70 2.62
CA LYS A 74 -33.92 6.29 1.57
C LYS A 74 -34.17 5.70 0.18
N GLN A 75 -34.35 4.39 0.06
CA GLN A 75 -34.59 3.74 -1.24
C GLN A 75 -35.91 4.20 -1.88
N GLU A 76 -36.94 4.35 -1.08
CA GLU A 76 -38.24 4.81 -1.59
C GLU A 76 -38.21 6.30 -1.91
N ALA A 77 -37.52 7.10 -1.12
CA ALA A 77 -37.27 8.50 -1.41
C ALA A 77 -36.52 8.66 -2.74
N ALA A 78 -35.46 7.87 -2.98
CA ALA A 78 -34.72 7.87 -4.24
C ALA A 78 -35.62 7.52 -5.45
N ALA A 79 -36.46 6.50 -5.31
CA ALA A 79 -37.40 6.12 -6.37
C ALA A 79 -38.43 7.24 -6.69
N VAL A 80 -38.87 7.99 -5.70
CA VAL A 80 -39.76 9.16 -5.91
C VAL A 80 -39.00 10.34 -6.51
N LEU A 81 -37.78 10.61 -6.00
CA LEU A 81 -36.92 11.69 -6.49
C LEU A 81 -36.54 11.50 -7.97
N SER A 82 -36.22 10.27 -8.40
CA SER A 82 -35.87 9.99 -9.80
C SER A 82 -36.94 10.38 -10.83
N GLN A 83 -38.21 10.51 -10.40
CA GLN A 83 -39.34 10.89 -11.25
C GLN A 83 -39.55 12.40 -11.34
N ILE A 84 -38.70 13.20 -10.69
CA ILE A 84 -38.85 14.67 -10.65
C ILE A 84 -37.91 15.32 -11.67
N ASP A 85 -38.48 16.07 -12.60
CA ASP A 85 -37.69 17.00 -13.40
C ASP A 85 -37.51 18.31 -12.61
N VAL A 86 -36.27 18.58 -12.21
CA VAL A 86 -35.93 19.76 -11.40
C VAL A 86 -36.28 21.07 -12.10
N ALA A 87 -36.22 21.12 -13.43
CA ALA A 87 -36.56 22.31 -14.21
C ALA A 87 -38.03 22.74 -14.05
N LEU A 88 -38.92 21.82 -13.69
CA LEU A 88 -40.33 22.09 -13.43
C LEU A 88 -40.63 22.66 -12.04
N LEU A 89 -39.65 22.66 -11.15
CA LEU A 89 -39.80 23.15 -9.79
C LEU A 89 -39.64 24.68 -9.70
N ALA A 90 -40.21 25.27 -8.65
CA ALA A 90 -39.90 26.65 -8.29
C ALA A 90 -38.42 26.82 -7.95
N PRO A 91 -37.76 27.96 -8.28
CA PRO A 91 -36.35 28.17 -8.05
C PRO A 91 -35.87 27.82 -6.63
N SER A 92 -36.67 28.13 -5.62
CA SER A 92 -36.38 27.82 -4.20
C SER A 92 -36.31 26.33 -3.88
N LEU A 93 -36.88 25.45 -4.70
CA LEU A 93 -36.86 23.99 -4.47
C LEU A 93 -35.89 23.25 -5.38
N ARG A 94 -35.39 23.89 -6.44
CA ARG A 94 -34.56 23.25 -7.46
C ARG A 94 -33.25 22.71 -6.85
N PHE A 95 -32.57 23.55 -6.07
CA PHE A 95 -31.35 23.16 -5.40
C PHE A 95 -31.57 22.00 -4.43
N ASP A 96 -32.56 22.13 -3.53
CA ASP A 96 -32.82 21.10 -2.51
C ASP A 96 -33.10 19.72 -3.14
N ILE A 97 -33.93 19.71 -4.21
CA ILE A 97 -34.31 18.45 -4.86
C ILE A 97 -33.15 17.87 -5.68
N ALA A 98 -32.39 18.68 -6.43
CA ALA A 98 -31.23 18.21 -7.16
C ALA A 98 -30.14 17.66 -6.21
N LYS A 99 -29.94 18.33 -5.08
CA LYS A 99 -29.04 17.84 -4.03
C LYS A 99 -29.50 16.48 -3.50
N LEU A 100 -30.77 16.33 -3.12
CA LEU A 100 -31.31 15.06 -2.63
C LEU A 100 -31.24 13.94 -3.69
N GLN A 101 -31.45 14.28 -4.97
CA GLN A 101 -31.28 13.32 -6.07
C GLN A 101 -29.83 12.86 -6.20
N ALA A 102 -28.88 13.79 -6.10
CA ALA A 102 -27.44 13.47 -6.17
C ALA A 102 -27.00 12.62 -4.97
N GLU A 103 -27.40 12.99 -3.75
CA GLU A 103 -27.13 12.23 -2.53
C GLU A 103 -27.67 10.79 -2.65
N ALA A 104 -28.91 10.63 -3.07
CA ALA A 104 -29.52 9.32 -3.26
C ALA A 104 -28.80 8.48 -4.34
N SER A 105 -28.32 9.12 -5.41
CA SER A 105 -27.55 8.44 -6.46
C SER A 105 -26.16 7.99 -5.94
N LEU A 106 -25.48 8.81 -5.13
CA LEU A 106 -24.21 8.46 -4.52
C LEU A 106 -24.35 7.30 -3.52
N GLU A 107 -25.39 7.28 -2.70
CA GLU A 107 -25.68 6.16 -1.80
C GLU A 107 -25.93 4.84 -2.56
N GLN A 108 -26.46 4.91 -3.78
CA GLN A 108 -26.64 3.75 -4.66
C GLN A 108 -25.40 3.41 -5.50
N ASN A 109 -24.26 4.07 -5.25
CA ASN A 109 -23.02 3.94 -6.01
C ASN A 109 -23.21 4.24 -7.52
N GLN A 110 -24.00 5.28 -7.83
CA GLN A 110 -24.30 5.76 -9.18
C GLN A 110 -23.76 7.18 -9.40
N PRO A 111 -22.44 7.38 -9.40
CA PRO A 111 -21.83 8.71 -9.42
C PRO A 111 -22.12 9.50 -10.70
N GLU A 112 -22.27 8.84 -11.85
CA GLU A 112 -22.63 9.51 -13.11
C GLU A 112 -24.00 10.17 -13.03
N GLN A 113 -24.98 9.50 -12.42
CA GLN A 113 -26.31 10.06 -12.24
C GLN A 113 -26.28 11.24 -11.27
N ALA A 114 -25.49 11.16 -10.20
CA ALA A 114 -25.32 12.26 -9.28
C ALA A 114 -24.77 13.51 -9.99
N LEU A 115 -23.71 13.35 -10.79
CA LEU A 115 -23.15 14.45 -11.59
C LEU A 115 -24.16 15.05 -12.55
N GLN A 116 -24.94 14.22 -13.27
CA GLN A 116 -25.99 14.69 -14.17
C GLN A 116 -27.06 15.51 -13.44
N GLN A 117 -27.47 15.11 -12.22
CA GLN A 117 -28.45 15.87 -11.44
C GLN A 117 -27.90 17.25 -11.05
N LEU A 118 -26.63 17.32 -10.63
CA LEU A 118 -25.99 18.58 -10.25
C LEU A 118 -25.72 19.47 -11.47
N ASP A 119 -25.37 18.91 -12.63
CA ASP A 119 -25.11 19.67 -13.87
C ASP A 119 -26.38 20.32 -14.42
N ARG A 120 -27.56 19.74 -14.18
CA ARG A 120 -28.85 20.36 -14.55
C ARG A 120 -29.07 21.71 -13.87
N LEU A 121 -28.48 21.96 -12.70
CA LEU A 121 -28.54 23.25 -12.02
C LEU A 121 -27.76 24.34 -12.78
N ASN A 122 -26.64 24.00 -13.41
CA ASN A 122 -25.79 24.93 -14.15
C ASN A 122 -26.47 25.51 -15.40
N GLY A 123 -27.47 24.80 -15.98
CA GLY A 123 -28.23 25.25 -17.15
C GLY A 123 -29.38 26.20 -16.84
N LEU A 124 -29.65 26.50 -15.58
CA LEU A 124 -30.81 27.30 -15.16
C LEU A 124 -30.40 28.75 -14.92
N SER A 125 -30.65 29.62 -15.91
CA SER A 125 -30.22 31.03 -15.91
C SER A 125 -30.88 31.89 -14.82
N ASP A 126 -31.98 31.43 -14.23
CA ASP A 126 -32.72 32.10 -13.17
C ASP A 126 -32.35 31.64 -11.75
N LEU A 127 -31.41 30.68 -11.63
CA LEU A 127 -30.94 30.15 -10.36
C LEU A 127 -29.65 30.86 -9.95
N LYS A 128 -29.71 31.64 -8.87
CA LYS A 128 -28.53 32.16 -8.18
C LYS A 128 -28.30 31.34 -6.92
N LEU A 129 -27.21 30.60 -6.89
CA LEU A 129 -26.80 29.83 -5.73
C LEU A 129 -26.21 30.74 -4.65
N LEU A 130 -26.47 30.40 -3.39
CA LEU A 130 -25.77 30.96 -2.24
C LEU A 130 -24.42 30.23 -2.10
N THR A 131 -23.44 30.88 -1.49
CA THR A 131 -22.11 30.30 -1.25
C THR A 131 -22.20 28.93 -0.55
N GLU A 132 -23.07 28.81 0.45
CA GLU A 132 -23.30 27.54 1.15
C GLU A 132 -23.85 26.44 0.23
N GLN A 133 -24.70 26.80 -0.71
CA GLN A 133 -25.24 25.86 -1.71
C GLN A 133 -24.17 25.44 -2.72
N GLU A 134 -23.30 26.37 -3.13
CA GLU A 134 -22.16 26.08 -3.99
C GLU A 134 -21.18 25.11 -3.31
N ILE A 135 -20.87 25.32 -2.03
CA ILE A 135 -20.08 24.41 -1.20
C ILE A 135 -20.64 22.99 -1.25
N GLN A 136 -21.95 22.84 -0.98
CA GLN A 136 -22.59 21.52 -0.97
C GLN A 136 -22.57 20.82 -2.33
N ILE A 137 -22.69 21.59 -3.43
CA ILE A 137 -22.56 21.03 -4.79
C ILE A 137 -21.13 20.53 -5.04
N LEU A 138 -20.12 21.33 -4.68
CA LEU A 138 -18.71 20.97 -4.89
C LEU A 138 -18.32 19.73 -4.08
N GLU A 139 -18.82 19.61 -2.84
CA GLU A 139 -18.62 18.41 -2.01
C GLU A 139 -19.20 17.16 -2.68
N LEU A 140 -20.44 17.21 -3.13
CA LEU A 140 -21.09 16.07 -3.80
C LEU A 140 -20.42 15.72 -5.13
N ARG A 141 -19.97 16.71 -5.90
CA ARG A 141 -19.22 16.48 -7.14
C ARG A 141 -17.86 15.83 -6.87
N ALA A 142 -17.13 16.33 -5.87
CA ALA A 142 -15.86 15.73 -5.46
C ALA A 142 -16.05 14.27 -5.05
N GLN A 143 -17.08 13.97 -4.26
CA GLN A 143 -17.42 12.60 -3.86
C GLN A 143 -17.77 11.73 -5.08
N ALA A 144 -18.52 12.24 -6.05
CA ALA A 144 -18.85 11.52 -7.26
C ALA A 144 -17.60 11.18 -8.09
N PHE A 145 -16.69 12.14 -8.28
CA PHE A 145 -15.43 11.92 -8.99
C PHE A 145 -14.50 10.97 -8.25
N GLN A 146 -14.49 11.00 -6.92
CA GLN A 146 -13.75 10.04 -6.09
C GLN A 146 -14.23 8.60 -6.34
N LEU A 147 -15.55 8.36 -6.36
CA LEU A 147 -16.13 7.05 -6.66
C LEU A 147 -15.79 6.56 -8.08
N GLN A 148 -15.65 7.49 -9.04
CA GLN A 148 -15.23 7.19 -10.41
C GLN A 148 -13.71 7.05 -10.56
N GLN A 149 -12.93 7.27 -9.51
CA GLN A 149 -11.45 7.32 -9.54
C GLN A 149 -10.91 8.39 -10.52
N GLN A 150 -11.69 9.45 -10.76
CA GLN A 150 -11.28 10.59 -11.58
C GLN A 150 -10.53 11.62 -10.74
N HIS A 151 -9.31 11.28 -10.35
CA HIS A 151 -8.53 12.00 -9.33
C HIS A 151 -8.30 13.49 -9.63
N PHE A 152 -8.08 13.85 -10.91
CA PHE A 152 -7.93 15.26 -11.25
C PHE A 152 -9.24 16.03 -11.18
N SER A 153 -10.35 15.44 -11.63
CA SER A 153 -11.68 16.06 -11.51
C SER A 153 -12.07 16.24 -10.05
N GLU A 154 -11.81 15.25 -9.20
CA GLU A 154 -11.96 15.34 -7.75
C GLU A 154 -11.14 16.51 -7.18
N ALA A 155 -9.84 16.57 -7.49
CA ALA A 155 -8.96 17.64 -7.02
C ALA A 155 -9.44 19.04 -7.47
N LYS A 156 -9.95 19.19 -8.69
CA LYS A 156 -10.49 20.46 -9.19
C LYS A 156 -11.67 20.97 -8.35
N GLU A 157 -12.61 20.10 -8.02
CA GLU A 157 -13.77 20.50 -7.20
C GLU A 157 -13.32 20.85 -5.77
N LEU A 158 -12.37 20.09 -5.19
CA LEU A 158 -11.80 20.40 -3.88
C LEU A 158 -10.98 21.71 -3.87
N ILE A 159 -10.23 22.01 -4.94
CA ILE A 159 -9.51 23.29 -5.11
C ILE A 159 -10.51 24.46 -5.13
N ARG A 160 -11.60 24.34 -5.87
CA ARG A 160 -12.64 25.37 -5.90
C ARG A 160 -13.31 25.52 -4.53
N LEU A 161 -13.62 24.39 -3.89
CA LEU A 161 -14.22 24.37 -2.56
C LEU A 161 -13.33 25.08 -1.53
N SER A 162 -12.00 24.85 -1.57
CA SER A 162 -11.06 25.46 -0.63
C SER A 162 -11.04 27.00 -0.70
N GLN A 163 -11.41 27.57 -1.85
CA GLN A 163 -11.46 29.02 -2.03
C GLN A 163 -12.72 29.66 -1.42
N LEU A 164 -13.76 28.85 -1.16
CA LEU A 164 -15.03 29.31 -0.57
C LEU A 164 -15.06 29.20 0.96
N LEU A 165 -14.08 28.51 1.58
CA LEU A 165 -14.02 28.35 3.03
C LEU A 165 -13.26 29.52 3.67
N ASP A 166 -13.64 29.87 4.90
CA ASP A 166 -13.06 31.00 5.63
C ASP A 166 -11.94 30.58 6.61
N THR A 167 -12.03 29.39 7.22
CA THR A 167 -11.11 28.97 8.28
C THR A 167 -9.94 28.16 7.76
N ASP A 168 -8.76 28.37 8.34
CA ASP A 168 -7.55 27.65 7.96
C ASP A 168 -7.64 26.15 8.29
N GLU A 169 -8.33 25.77 9.36
CA GLU A 169 -8.55 24.38 9.72
C GLU A 169 -9.34 23.62 8.63
N ALA A 170 -10.41 24.24 8.13
CA ALA A 170 -11.21 23.63 7.06
C ALA A 170 -10.43 23.57 5.74
N LYS A 171 -9.68 24.63 5.40
CA LYS A 171 -8.78 24.66 4.24
C LYS A 171 -7.71 23.58 4.33
N GLN A 172 -7.11 23.37 5.52
CA GLN A 172 -6.09 22.35 5.72
C GLN A 172 -6.60 20.96 5.37
N ILE A 173 -7.81 20.61 5.83
CA ILE A 173 -8.43 19.32 5.50
C ILE A 173 -8.57 19.14 3.98
N LEU A 174 -9.02 20.20 3.29
CA LEU A 174 -9.16 20.15 1.83
C LEU A 174 -7.80 20.09 1.11
N HIS A 175 -6.79 20.82 1.57
CA HIS A 175 -5.44 20.76 1.00
C HIS A 175 -4.85 19.35 1.13
N ASP A 176 -5.07 18.67 2.25
CA ASP A 176 -4.67 17.28 2.45
C ASP A 176 -5.43 16.33 1.48
N GLN A 177 -6.73 16.57 1.26
CA GLN A 177 -7.53 15.78 0.31
C GLN A 177 -7.10 16.03 -1.14
N ILE A 178 -6.90 17.30 -1.55
CA ILE A 178 -6.38 17.67 -2.87
C ILE A 178 -5.07 16.95 -3.14
N TRP A 179 -4.15 17.03 -2.19
CA TRP A 179 -2.84 16.39 -2.29
C TRP A 179 -2.95 14.87 -2.44
N ASN A 180 -3.75 14.23 -1.59
CA ASN A 180 -3.98 12.79 -1.66
C ASN A 180 -4.62 12.33 -2.99
N SER A 181 -5.43 13.16 -3.62
CA SER A 181 -6.00 12.86 -4.93
C SER A 181 -4.95 13.01 -6.03
N LEU A 182 -4.13 14.06 -6.00
CA LEU A 182 -3.08 14.31 -6.98
C LEU A 182 -1.96 13.27 -6.93
N LEU A 183 -1.61 12.75 -5.75
CA LEU A 183 -0.62 11.67 -5.59
C LEU A 183 -1.00 10.35 -6.26
N LYS A 184 -2.27 10.16 -6.64
CA LYS A 184 -2.75 8.96 -7.37
C LYS A 184 -2.60 9.10 -8.88
N ILE A 185 -2.17 10.26 -9.38
CA ILE A 185 -2.03 10.54 -10.81
C ILE A 185 -0.59 10.27 -11.23
N GLU A 186 -0.41 9.49 -12.30
CA GLU A 186 0.90 9.18 -12.87
C GLU A 186 1.62 10.44 -13.39
N ALA A 187 2.95 10.49 -13.27
CA ALA A 187 3.76 11.64 -13.68
C ALA A 187 3.55 12.04 -15.16
N THR A 188 3.38 11.07 -16.05
CA THR A 188 3.07 11.29 -17.47
C THR A 188 1.76 12.03 -17.64
N GLN A 189 0.72 11.61 -16.94
CA GLN A 189 -0.60 12.24 -16.97
C GLN A 189 -0.57 13.64 -16.32
N LEU A 190 0.14 13.82 -15.21
CA LEU A 190 0.37 15.16 -14.61
C LEU A 190 1.02 16.10 -15.62
N SER A 191 2.04 15.66 -16.36
CA SER A 191 2.71 16.43 -17.39
C SER A 191 1.77 16.85 -18.54
N GLU A 192 0.84 15.97 -18.95
CA GLU A 192 -0.17 16.28 -19.96
C GLU A 192 -1.19 17.33 -19.46
N LEU A 193 -1.66 17.17 -18.23
CA LEU A 193 -2.57 18.12 -17.59
C LEU A 193 -1.94 19.52 -17.45
N ILE A 194 -0.68 19.61 -17.05
CA ILE A 194 0.08 20.85 -16.95
C ILE A 194 0.14 21.55 -18.32
N ARG A 195 0.40 20.81 -19.39
CA ARG A 195 0.54 21.34 -20.76
C ARG A 195 -0.78 21.68 -21.43
N SER A 196 -1.91 21.29 -20.89
CA SER A 196 -3.24 21.54 -21.49
C SER A 196 -3.55 23.04 -21.65
N GLY A 197 -2.94 23.89 -20.83
CA GLY A 197 -3.11 25.36 -20.87
C GLY A 197 -4.51 25.85 -20.45
N THR A 198 -5.36 24.98 -19.90
CA THR A 198 -6.74 25.31 -19.50
C THR A 198 -6.89 25.45 -17.98
N ASN A 199 -5.82 25.25 -17.22
CA ASN A 199 -5.83 25.26 -15.76
C ASN A 199 -5.89 26.70 -15.20
N SER A 200 -6.63 26.88 -14.12
CA SER A 200 -6.53 28.11 -13.32
C SER A 200 -5.16 28.19 -12.61
N TYR A 201 -4.84 29.37 -12.09
CA TYR A 201 -3.61 29.56 -11.28
C TYR A 201 -3.49 28.54 -10.15
N HIS A 202 -4.58 28.30 -9.44
CA HIS A 202 -4.59 27.34 -8.34
C HIS A 202 -4.42 25.89 -8.82
N GLU A 203 -5.13 25.49 -9.86
CA GLU A 203 -4.99 24.15 -10.45
C GLU A 203 -3.56 23.90 -10.95
N GLN A 204 -2.98 24.88 -11.66
CA GLN A 204 -1.65 24.76 -12.21
C GLN A 204 -0.59 24.60 -11.12
N GLY A 205 -0.64 25.41 -10.06
CA GLY A 205 0.31 25.31 -8.96
C GLY A 205 0.26 23.98 -8.22
N TRP A 206 -0.94 23.45 -8.01
CA TRP A 206 -1.12 22.12 -7.42
C TRP A 206 -0.59 20.99 -8.32
N LEU A 207 -0.84 21.05 -9.63
CA LEU A 207 -0.35 20.06 -10.59
C LEU A 207 1.17 20.06 -10.69
N GLU A 208 1.79 21.25 -10.75
CA GLU A 208 3.25 21.39 -10.80
C GLU A 208 3.90 20.89 -9.52
N LEU A 209 3.31 21.15 -8.34
CA LEU A 209 3.79 20.60 -7.08
C LEU A 209 3.81 19.08 -7.09
N ALA A 210 2.69 18.48 -7.52
CA ALA A 210 2.57 17.01 -7.58
C ALA A 210 3.57 16.42 -8.61
N TYR A 211 3.71 17.05 -9.76
CA TYR A 211 4.62 16.60 -10.82
C TYR A 211 6.08 16.66 -10.38
N GLU A 212 6.52 17.79 -9.86
CA GLU A 212 7.91 17.98 -9.42
C GLU A 212 8.30 16.97 -8.32
N LEU A 213 7.40 16.73 -7.36
CA LEU A 213 7.68 15.76 -6.30
C LEU A 213 7.58 14.30 -6.79
N SER A 214 6.80 14.01 -7.83
CA SER A 214 6.74 12.69 -8.44
C SER A 214 7.99 12.31 -9.23
N LEU A 215 8.64 13.30 -9.87
CA LEU A 215 9.90 13.10 -10.59
C LEU A 215 11.10 12.96 -9.65
N ASN A 216 11.07 13.64 -8.52
CA ASN A 216 12.15 13.71 -7.56
C ASN A 216 11.85 12.81 -6.37
N THR A 217 12.22 11.53 -6.45
CA THR A 217 11.93 10.55 -5.37
C THR A 217 12.96 10.57 -4.24
N GLN A 218 14.19 11.04 -4.51
CA GLN A 218 15.21 11.14 -3.47
C GLN A 218 14.94 12.33 -2.55
N LEU A 219 15.01 12.13 -1.24
CA LEU A 219 14.65 13.12 -0.21
C LEU A 219 15.31 14.49 -0.44
N ASP A 220 16.61 14.53 -0.75
CA ASP A 220 17.33 15.77 -0.98
C ASP A 220 16.82 16.53 -2.22
N THR A 221 16.56 15.80 -3.32
CA THR A 221 16.03 16.40 -4.55
C THR A 221 14.56 16.80 -4.39
N GLN A 222 13.77 16.08 -3.62
CA GLN A 222 12.40 16.47 -3.27
C GLN A 222 12.37 17.79 -2.47
N ASN A 223 13.24 17.93 -1.49
CA ASN A 223 13.34 19.17 -0.72
C ASN A 223 13.75 20.35 -1.60
N GLN A 224 14.67 20.16 -2.54
CA GLN A 224 15.04 21.19 -3.51
C GLN A 224 13.87 21.54 -4.45
N ALA A 225 13.15 20.53 -4.97
CA ALA A 225 12.00 20.73 -5.84
C ALA A 225 10.87 21.50 -5.11
N LEU A 226 10.58 21.13 -3.86
CA LEU A 226 9.60 21.83 -3.03
C LEU A 226 10.00 23.30 -2.79
N ASN A 227 11.26 23.56 -2.47
CA ASN A 227 11.75 24.92 -2.27
C ASN A 227 11.69 25.75 -3.56
N ASN A 228 12.06 25.17 -4.70
CA ASN A 228 11.97 25.84 -6.00
C ASN A 228 10.52 26.17 -6.36
N TRP A 229 9.61 25.20 -6.15
CA TRP A 229 8.18 25.42 -6.35
C TRP A 229 7.64 26.53 -5.44
N ALA A 230 8.01 26.55 -4.16
CA ALA A 230 7.56 27.57 -3.21
C ALA A 230 7.99 29.00 -3.61
N VAL A 231 9.15 29.15 -4.24
CA VAL A 231 9.63 30.45 -4.79
C VAL A 231 8.81 30.86 -6.02
N LEU A 232 8.50 29.92 -6.91
CA LEU A 232 7.73 30.22 -8.13
C LEU A 232 6.25 30.51 -7.81
N TRP A 233 5.72 29.88 -6.78
CA TRP A 233 4.30 29.90 -6.38
C TRP A 233 4.07 30.60 -5.03
N GLU A 234 4.79 31.70 -4.76
CA GLU A 234 4.77 32.41 -3.46
C GLU A 234 3.37 32.78 -2.97
N SER A 235 2.45 33.10 -3.88
CA SER A 235 1.06 33.48 -3.53
C SER A 235 0.08 32.31 -3.55
N HIS A 236 0.53 31.10 -3.85
CA HIS A 236 -0.35 29.93 -3.96
C HIS A 236 -0.85 29.48 -2.57
N PRO A 237 -2.13 29.06 -2.43
CA PRO A 237 -2.69 28.62 -1.15
C PRO A 237 -1.88 27.48 -0.50
N ALA A 238 -1.40 26.52 -1.28
CA ALA A 238 -0.59 25.41 -0.78
C ALA A 238 0.79 25.84 -0.28
N GLN A 239 1.32 26.99 -0.69
CA GLN A 239 2.55 27.54 -0.13
C GLN A 239 2.30 28.15 1.25
N LYS A 240 1.17 28.83 1.41
CA LYS A 240 0.79 29.48 2.68
C LYS A 240 0.32 28.46 3.72
N LEU A 241 -0.42 27.44 3.28
CA LEU A 241 -0.98 26.37 4.09
C LEU A 241 -0.70 25.02 3.39
N PRO A 242 0.54 24.50 3.49
CA PRO A 242 0.91 23.25 2.81
C PRO A 242 0.14 22.06 3.39
N PRO A 243 -0.10 21.02 2.58
CA PRO A 243 -0.57 19.74 3.10
C PRO A 243 0.28 19.25 4.28
N GLN A 244 -0.35 18.65 5.28
CA GLN A 244 0.35 18.23 6.50
C GLN A 244 1.50 17.27 6.19
N SER A 245 1.31 16.37 5.23
CA SER A 245 2.37 15.46 4.77
C SER A 245 3.60 16.19 4.22
N LEU A 246 3.42 17.29 3.48
CA LEU A 246 4.55 18.09 2.99
C LEU A 246 5.28 18.85 4.09
N GLY A 247 4.60 19.21 5.17
CA GLY A 247 5.23 19.72 6.38
C GLY A 247 6.26 18.75 6.96
N GLY A 248 6.02 17.45 6.77
CA GLY A 248 6.97 16.39 7.14
C GLY A 248 8.28 16.42 6.35
N LEU A 249 8.27 16.76 5.06
CA LEU A 249 9.51 16.90 4.25
C LEU A 249 10.42 18.02 4.78
N ASN A 250 9.83 19.12 5.20
CA ASN A 250 10.54 20.26 5.78
C ASN A 250 10.75 20.12 7.30
N ALA A 251 10.26 19.02 7.91
CA ALA A 251 10.48 18.78 9.32
C ALA A 251 11.99 18.73 9.61
N GLN A 252 12.39 19.37 10.70
CA GLN A 252 13.77 19.23 11.16
C GLN A 252 14.07 17.75 11.35
N THR A 253 15.23 17.32 10.85
CA THR A 253 15.74 15.96 11.10
C THR A 253 15.68 15.67 12.59
N PHE A 254 15.15 14.53 12.95
CA PHE A 254 15.08 14.10 14.35
C PHE A 254 16.51 13.90 14.88
N LEU A 255 16.97 14.82 15.72
CA LEU A 255 18.29 14.74 16.34
C LEU A 255 18.15 14.09 17.71
N ALA A 256 18.22 12.76 17.77
CA ALA A 256 18.33 12.04 19.03
C ALA A 256 19.64 12.44 19.73
N GLN A 257 19.61 12.66 21.04
CA GLN A 257 20.82 12.81 21.85
C GLN A 257 21.33 11.46 22.34
N LYS A 258 20.40 10.52 22.63
CA LYS A 258 20.75 9.18 23.07
C LYS A 258 19.84 8.13 22.38
N ILE A 259 20.48 7.12 21.78
CA ILE A 259 19.80 6.03 21.08
C ILE A 259 20.09 4.71 21.82
N ALA A 260 19.05 4.00 22.25
CA ALA A 260 19.18 2.63 22.71
C ALA A 260 19.21 1.65 21.53
N VAL A 261 20.26 0.85 21.44
CA VAL A 261 20.39 -0.23 20.47
C VAL A 261 20.07 -1.55 21.15
N LEU A 262 18.84 -2.04 20.97
CA LEU A 262 18.28 -3.22 21.63
C LEU A 262 18.45 -4.45 20.74
N LEU A 263 19.44 -5.30 21.04
CA LEU A 263 19.80 -6.48 20.24
C LEU A 263 20.00 -7.71 21.12
N PRO A 264 19.74 -8.93 20.63
CA PRO A 264 20.05 -10.18 21.33
C PRO A 264 21.57 -10.42 21.26
N LEU A 265 22.31 -9.96 22.27
CA LEU A 265 23.76 -10.05 22.29
C LEU A 265 24.28 -11.43 22.75
N GLU A 266 23.40 -12.25 23.31
CA GLU A 266 23.62 -13.64 23.71
C GLU A 266 22.71 -14.60 22.94
N GLY A 267 22.87 -15.89 23.07
CA GLY A 267 21.99 -16.90 22.49
C GLY A 267 22.18 -17.15 20.99
N LYS A 268 21.11 -17.70 20.35
CA LYS A 268 21.16 -18.16 18.94
C LYS A 268 21.30 -17.01 17.94
N LEU A 269 20.80 -15.85 18.28
CA LEU A 269 20.81 -14.66 17.42
C LEU A 269 22.01 -13.74 17.66
N ALA A 270 22.94 -14.10 18.57
CA ALA A 270 24.10 -13.27 18.90
C ALA A 270 25.00 -12.95 17.69
N LYS A 271 25.28 -13.93 16.82
CA LYS A 271 26.08 -13.68 15.61
C LYS A 271 25.43 -12.72 14.63
N PRO A 272 24.16 -12.91 14.20
CA PRO A 272 23.42 -11.92 13.42
C PRO A 272 23.37 -10.53 14.06
N ALA A 273 23.06 -10.47 15.36
CA ALA A 273 22.97 -9.23 16.11
C ALA A 273 24.30 -8.46 16.17
N ASN A 274 25.43 -9.17 16.33
CA ASN A 274 26.74 -8.54 16.30
C ASN A 274 27.08 -7.94 14.93
N ALA A 275 26.72 -8.57 13.83
CA ALA A 275 26.91 -7.98 12.49
C ALA A 275 26.11 -6.68 12.34
N ILE A 276 24.85 -6.67 12.79
CA ILE A 276 24.01 -5.46 12.80
C ILE A 276 24.63 -4.38 13.70
N LYS A 277 25.04 -4.75 14.92
CA LYS A 277 25.71 -3.84 15.86
C LYS A 277 26.92 -3.16 15.23
N GLU A 278 27.78 -3.92 14.57
CA GLU A 278 28.97 -3.39 13.91
C GLU A 278 28.61 -2.43 12.75
N GLY A 279 27.57 -2.74 11.97
CA GLY A 279 27.04 -1.83 10.98
C GLY A 279 26.57 -0.50 11.60
N ILE A 280 25.79 -0.55 12.69
CA ILE A 280 25.35 0.63 13.44
C ILE A 280 26.56 1.43 13.95
N MET A 281 27.53 0.76 14.56
CA MET A 281 28.72 1.42 15.08
C MET A 281 29.55 2.09 13.98
N MET A 282 29.71 1.45 12.82
CA MET A 282 30.42 2.03 11.68
C MET A 282 29.73 3.29 11.16
N ALA A 283 28.40 3.22 10.97
CA ALA A 283 27.62 4.37 10.52
C ALA A 283 27.69 5.53 11.55
N HIS A 284 27.63 5.20 12.84
CA HIS A 284 27.77 6.16 13.92
C HIS A 284 29.14 6.85 13.90
N LEU A 285 30.22 6.09 13.85
CA LEU A 285 31.58 6.64 13.82
C LEU A 285 31.80 7.56 12.61
N ARG A 286 31.26 7.18 11.45
CA ARG A 286 31.37 7.96 10.23
C ARG A 286 30.48 9.20 10.20
N SER A 287 29.40 9.23 10.96
CA SER A 287 28.52 10.40 11.09
C SER A 287 29.11 11.48 11.97
N GLN A 288 30.12 11.16 12.78
CA GLN A 288 30.77 12.12 13.67
C GLN A 288 31.53 13.17 12.85
N GLN A 289 31.12 14.42 12.99
CA GLN A 289 31.75 15.58 12.37
C GLN A 289 32.18 16.59 13.43
N PRO A 290 33.35 17.21 13.32
CA PRO A 290 33.77 18.24 14.26
C PRO A 290 32.73 19.35 14.39
N GLY A 291 32.29 19.64 15.61
CA GLY A 291 31.33 20.70 15.89
C GLY A 291 29.84 20.34 15.67
N LYS A 292 29.52 19.11 15.24
CA LYS A 292 28.13 18.64 15.17
C LYS A 292 27.85 17.65 16.29
N PRO A 293 26.68 17.75 16.97
CA PRO A 293 26.30 16.77 17.98
C PRO A 293 26.06 15.41 17.32
N SER A 294 26.56 14.36 17.94
CA SER A 294 26.33 12.96 17.57
C SER A 294 25.65 12.25 18.73
N PRO A 295 24.64 11.40 18.50
CA PRO A 295 23.93 10.73 19.59
C PRO A 295 24.85 9.77 20.35
N GLU A 296 24.64 9.66 21.66
CA GLU A 296 25.22 8.58 22.46
C GLU A 296 24.51 7.26 22.11
N LEU A 297 25.29 6.16 21.95
CA LEU A 297 24.73 4.83 21.74
C LEU A 297 24.75 4.01 23.04
N LEU A 298 23.58 3.62 23.50
CA LEU A 298 23.40 2.71 24.64
C LEU A 298 23.05 1.31 24.13
N PHE A 299 23.95 0.34 24.26
CA PHE A 299 23.69 -1.03 23.84
C PHE A 299 23.01 -1.81 24.95
N LEU A 300 21.83 -2.37 24.63
CA LEU A 300 20.99 -3.16 25.53
C LEU A 300 20.83 -4.59 25.00
N ASP A 301 20.94 -5.57 25.89
CA ASP A 301 20.74 -6.98 25.52
C ASP A 301 19.27 -7.37 25.66
N SER A 302 18.61 -7.64 24.54
CA SER A 302 17.20 -8.04 24.51
C SER A 302 16.93 -9.43 25.09
N GLU A 303 17.95 -10.26 25.31
CA GLU A 303 17.79 -11.53 26.02
C GLU A 303 17.65 -11.31 27.54
N LYS A 304 18.17 -10.19 28.06
CA LYS A 304 18.09 -9.81 29.47
C LYS A 304 16.93 -8.86 29.76
N ILE A 305 16.54 -8.05 28.79
CA ILE A 305 15.46 -7.07 28.88
C ILE A 305 14.33 -7.57 27.97
N ASN A 306 13.46 -8.41 28.51
CA ASN A 306 12.46 -9.13 27.72
C ASN A 306 11.02 -8.64 27.94
N THR A 307 10.82 -7.61 28.75
CA THR A 307 9.52 -7.00 28.98
C THR A 307 9.52 -5.52 28.64
N PRO A 308 8.42 -4.98 28.04
CA PRO A 308 8.29 -3.57 27.73
C PRO A 308 8.42 -2.67 28.98
N ILE A 309 7.92 -3.12 30.13
CA ILE A 309 7.98 -2.35 31.38
C ILE A 309 9.44 -2.15 31.84
N GLN A 310 10.27 -3.21 31.80
CA GLN A 310 11.69 -3.10 32.12
C GLN A 310 12.42 -2.16 31.15
N LEU A 311 12.09 -2.28 29.85
CA LEU A 311 12.64 -1.42 28.80
C LEU A 311 12.23 0.04 29.05
N ALA A 312 10.97 0.30 29.35
CA ALA A 312 10.46 1.65 29.65
C ALA A 312 11.18 2.28 30.87
N SER A 313 11.44 1.51 31.93
CA SER A 313 12.21 1.98 33.09
C SER A 313 13.61 2.44 32.70
N ILE A 314 14.34 1.60 31.94
CA ILE A 314 15.69 1.93 31.47
C ILE A 314 15.69 3.16 30.57
N ILE A 315 14.74 3.25 29.63
CA ILE A 315 14.58 4.39 28.71
C ILE A 315 14.41 5.70 29.49
N ASN A 316 13.53 5.69 30.50
CA ASN A 316 13.26 6.87 31.29
C ASN A 316 14.46 7.25 32.19
N GLU A 317 15.09 6.26 32.86
CA GLU A 317 16.27 6.48 33.70
C GLU A 317 17.47 7.00 32.91
N GLN A 318 17.68 6.48 31.71
CA GLN A 318 18.80 6.83 30.86
C GLN A 318 18.51 7.99 29.89
N GLN A 319 17.29 8.52 29.89
CA GLN A 319 16.86 9.61 29.01
C GLN A 319 17.10 9.28 27.52
N VAL A 320 16.64 8.11 27.09
CA VAL A 320 16.76 7.65 25.71
C VAL A 320 15.70 8.32 24.85
N ASP A 321 16.09 8.86 23.69
CA ASP A 321 15.20 9.55 22.76
C ASP A 321 14.61 8.61 21.70
N MET A 322 15.27 7.48 21.42
CA MET A 322 14.88 6.54 20.38
C MET A 322 15.45 5.14 20.63
N ILE A 323 14.78 4.11 20.12
CA ILE A 323 15.23 2.72 20.12
C ILE A 323 15.49 2.25 18.70
N ILE A 324 16.64 1.61 18.43
CA ILE A 324 16.91 0.80 17.25
C ILE A 324 16.93 -0.68 17.69
N GLY A 325 16.04 -1.48 17.14
CA GLY A 325 15.71 -2.82 17.59
C GLY A 325 14.28 -2.90 18.18
N PRO A 326 13.85 -4.05 18.67
CA PRO A 326 14.56 -5.33 18.74
C PRO A 326 14.67 -6.06 17.39
N LEU A 327 15.47 -7.15 17.38
CA LEU A 327 15.62 -8.02 16.21
C LEU A 327 14.67 -9.24 16.25
N ALA A 328 14.40 -9.78 17.45
CA ALA A 328 13.56 -10.96 17.62
C ALA A 328 12.08 -10.66 17.31
N LYS A 329 11.46 -11.42 16.37
CA LYS A 329 10.10 -11.17 15.90
C LYS A 329 9.07 -11.13 17.03
N ASP A 330 9.14 -12.05 17.98
CA ASP A 330 8.20 -12.11 19.10
C ASP A 330 8.28 -10.85 19.97
N TYR A 331 9.48 -10.32 20.17
CA TYR A 331 9.64 -9.09 20.94
C TYR A 331 9.21 -7.85 20.15
N VAL A 332 9.40 -7.82 18.82
CA VAL A 332 8.82 -6.78 17.95
C VAL A 332 7.30 -6.78 18.07
N THR A 333 6.67 -7.97 18.03
CA THR A 333 5.22 -8.11 18.18
C THR A 333 4.74 -7.62 19.55
N THR A 334 5.48 -7.93 20.61
CA THR A 334 5.17 -7.44 21.96
C THR A 334 5.24 -5.92 22.06
N LEU A 335 6.26 -5.28 21.47
CA LEU A 335 6.41 -3.83 21.47
C LEU A 335 5.38 -3.12 20.58
N ALA A 336 4.92 -3.77 19.52
CA ALA A 336 3.92 -3.20 18.63
C ALA A 336 2.58 -2.92 19.33
N ALA A 337 2.21 -3.74 20.30
CA ALA A 337 0.99 -3.61 21.11
C ALA A 337 1.20 -2.80 22.40
N ASP A 338 2.44 -2.45 22.74
CA ASP A 338 2.78 -1.83 24.03
C ASP A 338 2.55 -0.33 24.02
N GLN A 339 2.05 0.21 25.13
CA GLN A 339 1.79 1.62 25.33
C GLN A 339 2.73 2.29 26.37
N HIS A 340 3.63 1.54 27.00
CA HIS A 340 4.56 2.10 27.99
C HIS A 340 5.75 2.79 27.32
N ILE A 341 6.11 2.37 26.12
CA ILE A 341 7.21 2.95 25.35
C ILE A 341 6.68 4.17 24.58
N GLN A 342 7.12 5.36 24.95
CA GLN A 342 6.67 6.62 24.33
C GLN A 342 7.64 7.16 23.27
N VAL A 343 8.87 6.67 23.24
CA VAL A 343 9.88 7.09 22.27
C VAL A 343 9.69 6.35 20.92
N PRO A 344 10.15 6.94 19.81
CA PRO A 344 10.17 6.25 18.52
C PRO A 344 10.95 4.95 18.57
N VAL A 345 10.48 3.92 17.87
CA VAL A 345 11.13 2.61 17.75
C VAL A 345 11.34 2.29 16.29
N LEU A 346 12.58 1.97 15.91
CA LEU A 346 12.91 1.36 14.62
C LEU A 346 13.22 -0.13 14.87
N ALA A 347 12.20 -0.97 14.85
CA ALA A 347 12.32 -2.40 14.98
C ALA A 347 13.07 -3.00 13.78
N LEU A 348 13.96 -3.98 14.02
CA LEU A 348 14.78 -4.61 12.99
C LEU A 348 14.16 -5.93 12.47
N ASN A 349 12.85 -6.02 12.55
CA ASN A 349 12.04 -7.11 12.02
C ASN A 349 10.59 -6.62 11.84
N TYR A 350 9.75 -7.47 11.25
CA TYR A 350 8.34 -7.20 11.01
C TYR A 350 7.44 -7.96 11.98
N THR A 351 6.26 -7.40 12.25
CA THR A 351 5.16 -8.07 12.93
C THR A 351 3.91 -8.07 12.06
N ASP A 352 3.09 -9.09 12.20
CA ASP A 352 1.78 -9.19 11.54
C ASP A 352 0.69 -8.39 12.28
N SER A 353 1.00 -7.89 13.49
CA SER A 353 0.09 -7.08 14.29
C SER A 353 0.19 -5.60 13.91
N PRO A 354 -0.92 -4.83 14.03
CA PRO A 354 -0.87 -3.38 13.87
C PRO A 354 0.17 -2.77 14.81
N ALA A 355 1.07 -1.98 14.27
CA ALA A 355 2.06 -1.27 15.06
C ALA A 355 1.47 0.02 15.66
N ARG A 356 1.91 0.36 16.88
CA ARG A 356 1.58 1.65 17.52
C ARG A 356 2.18 2.82 16.75
N GLU A 357 1.65 4.01 16.97
CA GLU A 357 2.23 5.24 16.43
C GLU A 357 3.69 5.43 16.90
N GLY A 358 4.56 5.91 16.02
CA GLY A 358 5.98 6.08 16.29
C GLY A 358 6.80 4.78 16.25
N MET A 359 6.21 3.66 15.85
CA MET A 359 6.93 2.42 15.60
C MET A 359 7.13 2.22 14.10
N TYR A 360 8.40 2.12 13.72
CA TYR A 360 8.84 1.80 12.37
C TYR A 360 9.41 0.38 12.35
N GLN A 361 9.26 -0.32 11.22
CA GLN A 361 9.69 -1.70 11.08
C GLN A 361 10.59 -1.83 9.86
N PHE A 362 11.82 -2.28 10.07
CA PHE A 362 12.84 -2.41 9.05
C PHE A 362 13.48 -3.79 9.12
N GLY A 363 13.28 -4.62 8.13
CA GLY A 363 13.80 -5.98 8.09
C GLY A 363 14.29 -6.38 6.70
N LEU A 364 14.76 -7.64 6.61
CA LEU A 364 15.18 -8.26 5.37
C LEU A 364 14.14 -9.30 4.95
N SER A 365 12.93 -8.82 4.58
CA SER A 365 11.82 -9.70 4.17
C SER A 365 12.11 -10.33 2.80
N ALA A 366 11.94 -11.62 2.72
CA ALA A 366 11.98 -12.35 1.46
C ALA A 366 10.61 -12.30 0.74
N GLU A 367 9.54 -12.06 1.49
CA GLU A 367 8.21 -11.80 0.96
C GLU A 367 8.18 -10.51 0.15
N ASP A 368 8.88 -9.44 0.59
CA ASP A 368 9.03 -8.19 -0.19
C ASP A 368 9.81 -8.43 -1.49
N GLU A 369 10.79 -9.34 -1.47
CA GLU A 369 11.51 -9.73 -2.69
C GLU A 369 10.57 -10.45 -3.68
N ALA A 370 9.70 -11.32 -3.18
CA ALA A 370 8.71 -12.02 -3.99
C ALA A 370 7.72 -11.06 -4.67
N THR A 371 7.30 -10.02 -3.96
CA THR A 371 6.47 -8.94 -4.51
C THR A 371 7.17 -8.20 -5.65
N GLN A 372 8.43 -7.81 -5.47
CA GLN A 372 9.23 -7.16 -6.52
C GLN A 372 9.46 -8.07 -7.73
N ILE A 373 9.62 -9.39 -7.51
CA ILE A 373 9.71 -10.36 -8.60
C ILE A 373 8.40 -10.41 -9.38
N ALA A 374 7.24 -10.39 -8.71
CA ALA A 374 5.95 -10.40 -9.36
C ALA A 374 5.74 -9.15 -10.24
N GLU A 375 6.10 -7.97 -9.75
CA GLU A 375 6.06 -6.71 -10.50
C GLU A 375 6.97 -6.75 -11.72
N ARG A 376 8.20 -7.24 -11.56
CA ARG A 376 9.16 -7.36 -12.67
C ARG A 376 8.69 -8.35 -13.72
N ALA A 377 8.27 -9.53 -13.33
CA ALA A 377 7.73 -10.53 -14.25
C ALA A 377 6.54 -9.98 -15.04
N TRP A 378 5.61 -9.29 -14.36
CA TRP A 378 4.49 -8.63 -15.01
C TRP A 378 4.91 -7.55 -16.01
N LYS A 379 5.87 -6.69 -15.63
CA LYS A 379 6.44 -5.64 -16.49
C LYS A 379 7.15 -6.23 -17.73
N ASP A 380 7.83 -7.36 -17.55
CA ASP A 380 8.50 -8.08 -18.63
C ASP A 380 7.52 -8.87 -19.55
N GLY A 381 6.21 -8.76 -19.30
CA GLY A 381 5.16 -9.36 -20.14
C GLY A 381 4.74 -10.78 -19.75
N ILE A 382 5.27 -11.32 -18.65
CA ILE A 382 4.88 -12.64 -18.14
C ILE A 382 3.46 -12.57 -17.58
N ARG A 383 2.63 -13.55 -17.96
CA ARG A 383 1.25 -13.69 -17.50
C ARG A 383 1.01 -15.02 -16.79
N ARG A 384 1.85 -16.02 -17.04
CA ARG A 384 1.74 -17.36 -16.49
C ARG A 384 3.09 -17.82 -15.95
N ALA A 385 3.21 -17.87 -14.64
CA ALA A 385 4.44 -18.24 -13.94
C ALA A 385 4.30 -19.59 -13.22
N ALA A 386 5.40 -20.31 -13.07
CA ALA A 386 5.51 -21.45 -12.17
C ALA A 386 6.47 -21.10 -11.03
N VAL A 387 6.19 -21.57 -9.81
CA VAL A 387 6.94 -21.25 -8.60
C VAL A 387 7.66 -22.49 -8.09
N LEU A 388 8.95 -22.38 -7.82
CA LEU A 388 9.80 -23.44 -7.29
C LEU A 388 10.56 -22.93 -6.06
N THR A 389 10.17 -23.41 -4.87
CA THR A 389 10.70 -22.97 -3.57
C THR A 389 11.14 -24.15 -2.71
N PRO A 390 11.97 -23.95 -1.69
CA PRO A 390 12.33 -25.04 -0.77
C PRO A 390 11.14 -25.49 0.06
N ASN A 391 11.10 -26.78 0.41
CA ASN A 391 10.10 -27.36 1.30
C ASN A 391 10.33 -26.92 2.76
N SER A 392 9.89 -25.73 3.06
CA SER A 392 10.05 -25.09 4.38
C SER A 392 8.99 -23.98 4.54
N GLY A 393 8.68 -23.61 5.78
CA GLY A 393 7.79 -22.48 6.05
C GLY A 393 8.27 -21.14 5.46
N TRP A 394 9.58 -21.01 5.20
CA TRP A 394 10.15 -19.87 4.47
C TRP A 394 9.78 -19.92 2.97
N GLY A 395 9.92 -21.08 2.32
CA GLY A 395 9.53 -21.26 0.92
C GLY A 395 8.03 -21.05 0.69
N GLU A 396 7.18 -21.54 1.60
CA GLU A 396 5.73 -21.37 1.54
C GLU A 396 5.31 -19.90 1.61
N LYS A 397 5.92 -19.10 2.50
CA LYS A 397 5.63 -17.67 2.62
C LYS A 397 5.98 -16.89 1.36
N ILE A 398 7.13 -17.19 0.75
CA ILE A 398 7.59 -16.55 -0.49
C ILE A 398 6.66 -16.91 -1.65
N SER A 399 6.34 -18.21 -1.79
CA SER A 399 5.41 -18.69 -2.81
C SER A 399 4.06 -18.00 -2.71
N LYS A 400 3.52 -17.90 -1.49
CA LYS A 400 2.24 -17.23 -1.22
C LYS A 400 2.30 -15.73 -1.54
N ALA A 401 3.33 -15.03 -1.09
CA ALA A 401 3.49 -13.59 -1.34
C ALA A 401 3.59 -13.29 -2.84
N PHE A 402 4.35 -14.11 -3.59
CA PHE A 402 4.42 -14.01 -5.04
C PHE A 402 3.05 -14.22 -5.69
N GLU A 403 2.36 -15.33 -5.35
CA GLU A 403 1.07 -15.70 -5.93
C GLU A 403 0.00 -14.64 -5.69
N GLU A 404 -0.12 -14.15 -4.45
CA GLU A 404 -1.09 -13.11 -4.08
C GLU A 404 -0.85 -11.82 -4.87
N HIS A 405 0.41 -11.37 -4.93
CA HIS A 405 0.73 -10.13 -5.62
C HIS A 405 0.64 -10.28 -7.15
N PHE A 406 1.17 -11.37 -7.72
CA PHE A 406 1.11 -11.62 -9.15
C PHE A 406 -0.32 -11.75 -9.67
N THR A 407 -1.20 -12.40 -8.88
CA THR A 407 -2.63 -12.51 -9.19
C THR A 407 -3.34 -11.16 -9.10
N SER A 408 -2.97 -10.30 -8.14
CA SER A 408 -3.53 -8.95 -8.04
C SER A 408 -3.20 -8.07 -9.25
N LEU A 409 -2.07 -8.33 -9.92
CA LEU A 409 -1.69 -7.68 -11.18
C LEU A 409 -2.42 -8.27 -12.40
N GLY A 410 -3.11 -9.42 -12.25
CA GLY A 410 -3.80 -10.14 -13.34
C GLY A 410 -3.01 -11.32 -13.88
N GLY A 411 -1.89 -11.71 -13.25
CA GLY A 411 -1.11 -12.90 -13.57
C GLY A 411 -1.72 -14.19 -13.03
N MET A 412 -1.21 -15.33 -13.47
CA MET A 412 -1.63 -16.66 -13.03
C MET A 412 -0.42 -17.51 -12.65
N VAL A 413 -0.45 -18.10 -11.47
CA VAL A 413 0.48 -19.16 -11.07
C VAL A 413 -0.08 -20.50 -11.57
N VAL A 414 0.53 -21.06 -12.61
CA VAL A 414 0.08 -22.31 -13.25
C VAL A 414 0.56 -23.56 -12.53
N HIS A 415 1.61 -23.42 -11.73
CA HIS A 415 2.13 -24.51 -10.91
C HIS A 415 3.01 -23.96 -9.79
N SER A 416 2.84 -24.51 -8.58
CA SER A 416 3.74 -24.27 -7.45
C SER A 416 4.24 -25.60 -6.91
N SER A 417 5.53 -25.69 -6.60
CA SER A 417 6.14 -26.90 -6.10
C SER A 417 7.28 -26.58 -5.13
N ASN A 418 7.41 -27.43 -4.10
CA ASN A 418 8.41 -27.28 -3.06
C ASN A 418 9.43 -28.41 -3.17
N PHE A 419 10.70 -28.08 -3.43
CA PHE A 419 11.78 -29.06 -3.52
C PHE A 419 12.33 -29.42 -2.14
N GLY A 420 12.74 -30.70 -1.99
CA GLY A 420 13.37 -31.27 -0.79
C GLY A 420 14.89 -31.37 -0.90
N ASP A 421 15.43 -32.55 -0.62
CA ASP A 421 16.84 -32.82 -0.65
C ASP A 421 17.44 -32.87 -2.08
N ILE A 422 18.70 -32.53 -2.22
CA ILE A 422 19.45 -32.51 -3.49
C ILE A 422 19.34 -33.85 -4.26
N SER A 423 19.30 -34.99 -3.54
CA SER A 423 19.18 -36.31 -4.14
C SER A 423 17.87 -36.52 -4.93
N GLU A 424 16.85 -35.72 -4.65
CA GLU A 424 15.52 -35.80 -5.26
C GLU A 424 15.31 -34.77 -6.38
N PHE A 425 16.24 -33.84 -6.59
CA PHE A 425 16.07 -32.73 -7.54
C PHE A 425 15.79 -33.20 -8.96
N SER A 426 16.45 -34.26 -9.45
CA SER A 426 16.23 -34.75 -10.81
C SER A 426 14.80 -35.23 -11.04
N GLU A 427 14.26 -35.99 -10.09
CA GLU A 427 12.87 -36.47 -10.14
C GLU A 427 11.90 -35.30 -9.96
N HIS A 428 12.17 -34.44 -9.00
CA HIS A 428 11.34 -33.29 -8.68
C HIS A 428 11.20 -32.34 -9.87
N VAL A 429 12.31 -31.96 -10.54
CA VAL A 429 12.30 -31.10 -11.73
C VAL A 429 11.57 -31.78 -12.90
N SER A 430 11.74 -33.10 -13.09
CA SER A 430 11.02 -33.85 -14.11
C SER A 430 9.50 -33.83 -13.85
N GLN A 431 9.06 -33.95 -12.61
CA GLN A 431 7.65 -33.83 -12.22
C GLN A 431 7.13 -32.39 -12.39
N PHE A 432 7.91 -31.40 -11.95
CA PHE A 432 7.59 -29.97 -12.06
C PHE A 432 7.34 -29.56 -13.52
N LEU A 433 8.19 -30.01 -14.43
CA LEU A 433 8.08 -29.76 -15.87
C LEU A 433 7.19 -30.77 -16.62
N SER A 434 6.69 -31.82 -15.93
CA SER A 434 5.87 -32.91 -16.48
C SER A 434 6.58 -33.72 -17.60
N THR A 435 7.91 -33.76 -17.60
CA THR A 435 8.69 -34.58 -18.55
C THR A 435 8.55 -36.08 -18.19
N ASP A 436 8.41 -36.42 -16.92
CA ASP A 436 8.04 -37.75 -16.43
C ASP A 436 6.73 -38.27 -17.06
N LYS A 437 5.71 -37.41 -17.13
CA LYS A 437 4.42 -37.73 -17.78
C LYS A 437 4.56 -37.92 -19.27
N SER A 438 5.46 -37.15 -19.93
CA SER A 438 5.77 -37.32 -21.36
C SER A 438 6.38 -38.70 -21.59
N LYS A 439 7.38 -39.11 -20.81
CA LYS A 439 7.98 -40.46 -20.85
C LYS A 439 6.93 -41.55 -20.55
N GLN A 440 6.06 -41.35 -19.60
CA GLN A 440 5.03 -42.31 -19.23
C GLN A 440 4.00 -42.49 -20.35
N ARG A 441 3.57 -41.40 -21.01
CA ARG A 441 2.69 -41.46 -22.19
C ARG A 441 3.34 -42.27 -23.33
N TYR A 442 4.60 -42.03 -23.62
CA TYR A 442 5.33 -42.80 -24.60
C TYR A 442 5.35 -44.31 -24.29
N LYS A 443 5.73 -44.66 -23.03
CA LYS A 443 5.72 -46.07 -22.59
C LYS A 443 4.33 -46.71 -22.74
N ASN A 444 3.26 -46.01 -22.46
CA ASN A 444 1.90 -46.51 -22.59
C ASN A 444 1.49 -46.69 -24.06
N VAL A 445 1.79 -45.72 -24.93
CA VAL A 445 1.53 -45.82 -26.37
C VAL A 445 2.32 -46.97 -26.97
N ARG A 446 3.61 -47.12 -26.62
CA ARG A 446 4.47 -48.20 -27.10
C ARG A 446 3.96 -49.60 -26.73
N LYS A 447 3.30 -49.75 -25.59
CA LYS A 447 2.67 -51.03 -25.20
C LYS A 447 1.50 -51.42 -26.11
N VAL A 448 0.78 -50.42 -26.64
CA VAL A 448 -0.39 -50.63 -27.51
C VAL A 448 0.03 -50.78 -28.98
N VAL A 449 0.98 -49.98 -29.39
CA VAL A 449 1.47 -49.94 -30.81
C VAL A 449 2.84 -50.62 -30.89
N TYR A 450 2.88 -51.91 -30.62
CA TYR A 450 4.13 -52.67 -30.56
C TYR A 450 4.68 -53.10 -31.93
N THR A 451 3.88 -52.98 -33.02
CA THR A 451 4.26 -53.38 -34.36
C THR A 451 4.91 -52.32 -35.21
N HIS A 452 4.88 -51.06 -34.76
CA HIS A 452 5.43 -49.91 -35.50
C HIS A 452 6.57 -49.24 -34.74
N LYS A 453 7.55 -48.71 -35.46
CA LYS A 453 8.57 -47.86 -34.88
C LYS A 453 7.92 -46.53 -34.50
N ILE A 454 7.90 -46.19 -33.22
CA ILE A 454 7.41 -44.90 -32.72
C ILE A 454 8.63 -44.01 -32.51
N GLU A 455 8.64 -42.85 -33.14
CA GLU A 455 9.58 -41.79 -32.82
C GLU A 455 9.04 -41.03 -31.62
N PHE A 456 9.88 -40.77 -30.64
CA PHE A 456 9.53 -40.10 -29.40
C PHE A 456 10.47 -38.95 -29.15
N GLU A 457 9.90 -37.79 -28.96
CA GLU A 457 10.57 -36.60 -28.46
C GLU A 457 9.97 -36.22 -27.12
N GLU A 458 10.82 -36.08 -26.14
CA GLU A 458 10.40 -35.71 -24.80
C GLU A 458 10.03 -34.24 -24.76
N HIS A 459 8.87 -33.89 -24.18
CA HIS A 459 8.38 -32.53 -24.07
C HIS A 459 8.08 -32.15 -22.63
N ARG A 460 8.43 -30.93 -22.27
CA ARG A 460 7.95 -30.29 -21.07
C ARG A 460 6.52 -29.75 -21.24
N ARG A 461 5.88 -29.35 -20.15
CA ARG A 461 4.63 -28.56 -20.22
C ARG A 461 4.93 -27.17 -20.83
N HIS A 462 3.96 -26.61 -21.57
CA HIS A 462 4.10 -25.35 -22.30
C HIS A 462 3.20 -24.22 -21.75
N ASP A 463 2.52 -24.43 -20.64
CA ASP A 463 1.59 -23.49 -20.05
C ASP A 463 2.24 -22.47 -19.12
N MET A 464 3.56 -22.57 -18.88
CA MET A 464 4.36 -21.60 -18.12
C MET A 464 5.24 -20.75 -19.05
N GLU A 465 5.39 -19.49 -18.71
CA GLU A 465 6.19 -18.49 -19.43
C GLU A 465 7.46 -18.10 -18.67
N ALA A 466 7.47 -18.31 -17.36
CA ALA A 466 8.62 -18.06 -16.51
C ALA A 466 8.64 -18.99 -15.28
N ILE A 467 9.81 -19.13 -14.66
CA ILE A 467 10.01 -19.85 -13.41
C ILE A 467 10.46 -18.85 -12.35
N ILE A 468 9.80 -18.89 -11.19
CA ILE A 468 10.17 -18.12 -10.02
C ILE A 468 10.90 -19.05 -9.05
N LEU A 469 12.17 -18.75 -8.79
CA LEU A 469 13.06 -19.62 -8.04
C LEU A 469 13.45 -18.97 -6.70
N THR A 470 13.24 -19.69 -5.63
CA THR A 470 13.83 -19.37 -4.33
C THR A 470 14.73 -20.52 -3.90
N ALA A 471 16.02 -20.31 -3.83
CA ALA A 471 16.98 -21.34 -3.47
C ALA A 471 18.26 -20.73 -2.90
N LEU A 472 19.00 -21.51 -2.11
CA LEU A 472 20.37 -21.16 -1.71
C LEU A 472 21.34 -21.38 -2.89
N PRO A 473 22.54 -20.78 -2.90
CA PRO A 473 23.41 -20.79 -4.07
C PRO A 473 23.72 -22.18 -4.62
N ASN A 474 23.98 -23.16 -3.76
CA ASN A 474 24.28 -24.53 -4.19
C ASN A 474 23.08 -25.23 -4.84
N ASP A 475 21.91 -25.06 -4.24
CA ASP A 475 20.65 -25.63 -4.75
C ASP A 475 20.26 -24.96 -6.07
N ALA A 476 20.39 -23.63 -6.13
CA ALA A 476 20.08 -22.84 -7.33
C ALA A 476 20.91 -23.28 -8.55
N ARG A 477 22.21 -23.51 -8.38
CA ARG A 477 23.09 -24.01 -9.47
C ARG A 477 22.59 -25.35 -10.01
N GLN A 478 22.31 -26.29 -9.11
CA GLN A 478 21.84 -27.62 -9.51
C GLN A 478 20.45 -27.57 -10.13
N LEU A 479 19.52 -26.83 -9.53
CA LEU A 479 18.16 -26.68 -10.06
C LEU A 479 18.18 -26.05 -11.45
N ASN A 480 18.95 -24.96 -11.67
CA ASN A 480 19.04 -24.31 -12.98
C ASN A 480 19.58 -25.26 -14.04
N THR A 481 20.64 -26.00 -13.73
CA THR A 481 21.19 -27.03 -14.63
C THR A 481 20.17 -28.12 -14.95
N MET A 482 19.41 -28.59 -13.95
CA MET A 482 18.38 -29.62 -14.14
C MET A 482 17.17 -29.10 -14.89
N LEU A 483 16.77 -27.85 -14.69
CA LEU A 483 15.71 -27.19 -15.46
C LEU A 483 16.11 -27.12 -16.95
N ALA A 484 17.34 -26.70 -17.25
CA ALA A 484 17.86 -26.66 -18.61
C ALA A 484 17.93 -28.06 -19.24
N TYR A 485 18.39 -29.06 -18.50
CA TYR A 485 18.42 -30.46 -18.94
C TYR A 485 17.03 -31.01 -19.28
N ASN A 486 15.99 -30.59 -18.55
CA ASN A 486 14.59 -30.96 -18.78
C ASN A 486 13.86 -29.99 -19.74
N PHE A 487 14.55 -29.38 -20.67
CA PHE A 487 14.02 -28.53 -21.76
C PHE A 487 13.40 -27.20 -21.29
N ALA A 488 13.81 -26.67 -20.16
CA ALA A 488 13.36 -25.36 -19.66
C ALA A 488 14.44 -24.28 -19.74
N GLY A 489 15.54 -24.51 -20.48
CA GLY A 489 16.62 -23.54 -20.63
C GLY A 489 16.27 -22.27 -21.41
N ASP A 490 15.13 -22.26 -22.11
CA ASP A 490 14.54 -21.12 -22.81
C ASP A 490 13.66 -20.25 -21.93
N LEU A 491 13.23 -20.75 -20.77
CA LEU A 491 12.36 -19.99 -19.87
C LEU A 491 13.18 -18.99 -19.05
N PRO A 492 12.73 -17.73 -18.93
CA PRO A 492 13.30 -16.80 -17.97
C PRO A 492 13.09 -17.28 -16.54
N ILE A 493 14.15 -17.18 -15.74
CA ILE A 493 14.12 -17.52 -14.32
C ILE A 493 14.33 -16.24 -13.54
N TYR A 494 13.39 -15.92 -12.64
CA TYR A 494 13.48 -14.84 -11.68
C TYR A 494 13.70 -15.42 -10.28
N ALA A 495 14.70 -14.90 -9.57
CA ALA A 495 15.06 -15.45 -8.28
C ALA A 495 15.19 -14.38 -7.18
N THR A 496 15.01 -14.80 -5.94
CA THR A 496 15.29 -13.97 -4.76
C THR A 496 16.80 -13.77 -4.58
N SER A 497 17.19 -12.79 -3.76
CA SER A 497 18.59 -12.49 -3.44
C SER A 497 19.39 -13.66 -2.87
N HIS A 498 18.71 -14.69 -2.41
CA HIS A 498 19.28 -15.86 -1.77
C HIS A 498 20.10 -16.75 -2.72
N VAL A 499 19.90 -16.63 -4.03
CA VAL A 499 20.72 -17.37 -5.02
C VAL A 499 22.16 -16.87 -5.11
N PHE A 500 22.45 -15.68 -4.60
CA PHE A 500 23.78 -15.10 -4.59
C PHE A 500 24.47 -15.25 -3.23
N SER A 501 25.67 -15.80 -3.22
CA SER A 501 26.45 -16.05 -2.00
C SER A 501 26.99 -14.77 -1.33
N GLY A 502 27.01 -13.64 -2.04
CA GLY A 502 27.66 -12.39 -1.64
C GLY A 502 29.07 -12.20 -2.19
N SER A 503 29.62 -13.23 -2.87
CA SER A 503 30.93 -13.18 -3.52
C SER A 503 30.85 -13.86 -4.89
N ASN A 504 31.58 -13.32 -5.87
CA ASN A 504 31.63 -13.89 -7.21
C ASN A 504 32.45 -15.19 -7.24
N ASN A 505 31.89 -16.22 -7.83
CA ASN A 505 32.57 -17.46 -8.14
C ASN A 505 32.33 -17.85 -9.62
N PRO A 506 33.05 -17.22 -10.56
CA PRO A 506 32.74 -17.35 -12.00
C PRO A 506 32.75 -18.80 -12.51
N ILE A 507 33.52 -19.69 -11.85
CA ILE A 507 33.59 -21.10 -12.28
C ILE A 507 32.30 -21.84 -11.87
N GLN A 508 31.88 -21.74 -10.62
CA GLN A 508 30.69 -22.43 -10.13
C GLN A 508 29.39 -21.76 -10.58
N ASP A 509 29.39 -20.42 -10.68
CA ASP A 509 28.20 -19.65 -10.99
C ASP A 509 27.86 -19.63 -12.47
N GLN A 510 28.65 -20.31 -13.34
CA GLN A 510 28.26 -20.61 -14.74
C GLN A 510 26.93 -21.37 -14.78
N ASP A 511 26.70 -22.23 -13.80
CA ASP A 511 25.44 -22.96 -13.66
C ASP A 511 24.22 -22.05 -13.37
N LEU A 512 24.46 -20.78 -13.02
CA LEU A 512 23.41 -19.77 -12.82
C LEU A 512 23.20 -18.84 -14.02
N ASN A 513 23.92 -19.05 -15.12
CA ASN A 513 23.79 -18.20 -16.30
C ASN A 513 22.32 -18.05 -16.72
N ASN A 514 21.94 -16.83 -17.12
CA ASN A 514 20.60 -16.38 -17.47
C ASN A 514 19.61 -16.24 -16.30
N VAL A 515 19.92 -16.64 -15.07
CA VAL A 515 19.08 -16.35 -13.91
C VAL A 515 19.09 -14.85 -13.62
N THR A 516 17.91 -14.24 -13.60
CA THR A 516 17.68 -12.85 -13.20
C THR A 516 17.29 -12.85 -11.74
N PHE A 517 17.93 -12.02 -10.93
CA PHE A 517 17.68 -12.02 -9.48
C PHE A 517 17.79 -10.64 -8.86
N LEU A 518 17.23 -10.51 -7.67
CA LEU A 518 17.34 -9.33 -6.82
C LEU A 518 18.59 -9.42 -5.95
N GLY A 519 19.23 -8.30 -5.69
CA GLY A 519 20.33 -8.23 -4.75
C GLY A 519 20.45 -6.87 -4.08
N THR A 520 21.10 -6.84 -2.90
CA THR A 520 21.36 -5.59 -2.21
C THR A 520 22.46 -4.79 -2.91
N PRO A 521 22.45 -3.45 -2.86
CA PRO A 521 23.57 -2.63 -3.31
C PRO A 521 24.89 -3.06 -2.65
N TRP A 522 24.86 -3.43 -1.37
CA TRP A 522 26.00 -3.99 -0.64
C TRP A 522 26.71 -5.13 -1.39
N ASN A 523 25.95 -6.00 -2.01
CA ASN A 523 26.50 -7.19 -2.69
C ASN A 523 26.80 -6.97 -4.17
N LEU A 524 26.03 -6.12 -4.86
CA LEU A 524 26.06 -6.00 -6.32
C LEU A 524 26.81 -4.77 -6.82
N LYS A 525 26.79 -3.67 -6.05
CA LYS A 525 27.48 -2.44 -6.44
C LYS A 525 28.94 -2.46 -5.99
N PRO A 526 29.79 -1.61 -6.56
CA PRO A 526 31.15 -1.40 -6.02
C PRO A 526 31.09 -1.15 -4.51
N PRO A 527 32.03 -1.71 -3.74
CA PRO A 527 31.98 -1.60 -2.29
C PRO A 527 32.02 -0.16 -1.83
N SER A 528 31.07 0.21 -0.98
CA SER A 528 31.07 1.51 -0.30
C SER A 528 32.29 1.63 0.63
N GLN A 529 32.61 2.87 0.99
CA GLN A 529 33.72 3.12 1.93
C GLN A 529 33.47 2.41 3.28
N ASP A 530 32.22 2.34 3.74
CA ASP A 530 31.88 1.64 4.97
C ASP A 530 32.09 0.13 4.85
N LYS A 531 31.69 -0.45 3.71
CA LYS A 531 31.95 -1.87 3.42
C LYS A 531 33.47 -2.16 3.42
N VAL A 532 34.26 -1.30 2.80
CA VAL A 532 35.74 -1.45 2.78
C VAL A 532 36.32 -1.45 4.20
N LEU A 533 35.89 -0.48 5.04
CA LEU A 533 36.37 -0.36 6.40
C LEU A 533 35.98 -1.57 7.28
N ILE A 534 34.74 -2.05 7.18
CA ILE A 534 34.31 -3.24 7.90
C ILE A 534 35.09 -4.47 7.41
N SER A 535 35.32 -4.60 6.09
CA SER A 535 36.04 -5.74 5.49
C SER A 535 37.48 -5.81 5.90
N GLN A 536 38.12 -4.71 6.30
CA GLN A 536 39.48 -4.71 6.86
C GLN A 536 39.56 -5.40 8.22
N GLN A 537 38.45 -5.45 8.96
CA GLN A 537 38.38 -6.04 10.29
C GLN A 537 37.61 -7.37 10.31
N ARG A 538 36.79 -7.64 9.30
CA ARG A 538 35.90 -8.79 9.23
C ARG A 538 35.98 -9.49 7.88
N ASN A 539 36.16 -10.80 7.89
CA ASN A 539 36.27 -11.61 6.68
C ASN A 539 34.93 -12.10 6.14
N ASP A 540 33.83 -11.87 6.87
CA ASP A 540 32.49 -12.38 6.54
C ASP A 540 31.53 -11.33 5.93
N THR A 541 32.06 -10.16 5.58
CA THR A 541 31.29 -9.07 4.92
C THR A 541 30.74 -9.45 3.55
N ASN A 542 31.38 -10.40 2.85
CA ASN A 542 30.93 -10.98 1.58
C ASN A 542 30.27 -12.36 1.78
N SER A 543 29.75 -12.65 2.96
CA SER A 543 28.98 -13.85 3.28
C SER A 543 27.50 -13.52 3.48
N ARG A 544 26.73 -14.53 3.90
CA ARG A 544 25.32 -14.35 4.31
C ARG A 544 25.12 -13.27 5.40
N PHE A 545 26.17 -12.92 6.15
CA PHE A 545 26.12 -11.86 7.16
C PHE A 545 26.30 -10.46 6.56
N GLY A 546 26.83 -10.34 5.34
CA GLY A 546 27.04 -9.06 4.67
C GLY A 546 25.80 -8.15 4.67
N ARG A 547 24.63 -8.71 4.39
CA ARG A 547 23.35 -7.99 4.42
C ARG A 547 22.94 -7.51 5.82
N LEU A 548 23.47 -8.11 6.89
CA LEU A 548 23.18 -7.69 8.26
C LEU A 548 24.04 -6.50 8.68
N TYR A 549 25.30 -6.44 8.22
CA TYR A 549 26.11 -5.21 8.34
C TYR A 549 25.43 -4.05 7.62
N ALA A 550 24.94 -4.30 6.38
CA ALA A 550 24.20 -3.32 5.61
C ALA A 550 22.92 -2.85 6.33
N LEU A 551 22.16 -3.78 6.94
CA LEU A 551 20.97 -3.45 7.72
C LEU A 551 21.30 -2.53 8.90
N GLY A 552 22.38 -2.82 9.62
CA GLY A 552 22.83 -1.99 10.72
C GLY A 552 23.25 -0.59 10.29
N LEU A 553 24.01 -0.47 9.19
CA LEU A 553 24.37 0.81 8.58
C LEU A 553 23.14 1.64 8.23
N ASP A 554 22.21 1.02 7.52
CA ASP A 554 21.00 1.71 7.04
C ASP A 554 20.07 2.06 8.21
N ALA A 555 19.88 1.19 9.19
CA ALA A 555 19.07 1.48 10.37
C ALA A 555 19.56 2.73 11.11
N TYR A 556 20.88 2.87 11.24
CA TYR A 556 21.44 4.10 11.81
C TYR A 556 21.28 5.30 10.88
N ARG A 557 21.48 5.14 9.58
CA ARG A 557 21.41 6.25 8.62
C ARG A 557 20.01 6.81 8.44
N ILE A 558 18.96 5.96 8.48
CA ILE A 558 17.58 6.41 8.26
C ILE A 558 16.93 6.98 9.51
N HIS A 559 17.45 6.73 10.72
CA HIS A 559 16.78 7.12 11.95
C HIS A 559 16.44 8.62 12.05
N PRO A 560 17.25 9.56 11.52
CA PRO A 560 16.91 10.99 11.58
C PRO A 560 15.79 11.38 10.62
N TYR A 561 15.53 10.56 9.59
CA TYR A 561 14.66 10.86 8.46
C TYR A 561 13.33 10.10 8.47
N LEU A 562 13.03 9.33 9.52
CA LEU A 562 11.86 8.44 9.55
C LEU A 562 10.54 9.19 9.29
N LYS A 563 10.37 10.37 9.90
CA LYS A 563 9.18 11.21 9.66
C LYS A 563 9.14 11.78 8.24
N GLN A 564 10.28 12.18 7.70
CA GLN A 564 10.38 12.74 6.35
C GLN A 564 10.08 11.68 5.30
N LEU A 565 10.64 10.47 5.46
CA LEU A 565 10.41 9.34 4.55
C LEU A 565 8.97 8.84 4.57
N SER A 566 8.25 9.00 5.69
CA SER A 566 6.83 8.66 5.80
C SER A 566 5.88 9.78 5.38
N ALA A 567 6.38 11.00 5.15
CA ALA A 567 5.57 12.18 4.88
C ALA A 567 4.96 12.16 3.47
N VAL A 568 5.74 11.74 2.47
CA VAL A 568 5.30 11.67 1.08
C VAL A 568 5.54 10.24 0.57
N PRO A 569 4.49 9.57 0.07
CA PRO A 569 4.64 8.24 -0.52
C PRO A 569 5.69 8.24 -1.64
N GLY A 570 6.56 7.24 -1.64
CA GLY A 570 7.62 7.10 -2.64
C GLY A 570 8.89 7.91 -2.36
N THR A 571 8.94 8.76 -1.32
CA THR A 571 10.19 9.39 -0.87
C THR A 571 11.21 8.33 -0.48
N GLN A 572 12.44 8.46 -0.98
CA GLN A 572 13.48 7.45 -0.85
C GLN A 572 14.81 8.06 -0.39
N ILE A 573 15.62 7.24 0.23
CA ILE A 573 17.06 7.45 0.39
C ILE A 573 17.84 6.21 -0.07
N ASN A 574 19.04 6.43 -0.60
CA ASN A 574 19.90 5.34 -1.03
C ASN A 574 20.54 4.67 0.19
N GLY A 575 20.29 3.39 0.36
CA GLY A 575 20.88 2.54 1.40
C GLY A 575 21.78 1.46 0.83
N GLU A 576 22.45 0.75 1.74
CA GLU A 576 23.27 -0.44 1.45
C GLU A 576 22.40 -1.69 1.24
N THR A 577 21.18 -1.70 1.82
CA THR A 577 20.20 -2.79 1.66
C THR A 577 19.28 -2.59 0.49
N GLY A 578 19.21 -1.40 -0.09
CA GLY A 578 18.31 -1.03 -1.19
C GLY A 578 18.04 0.47 -1.22
N GLN A 579 17.14 0.92 -2.08
CA GLN A 579 16.52 2.23 -1.93
C GLN A 579 15.43 2.11 -0.87
N LEU A 580 15.48 2.95 0.16
CA LEU A 580 14.65 2.85 1.35
C LEU A 580 13.53 3.88 1.30
N SER A 581 12.29 3.43 1.43
CA SER A 581 11.09 4.27 1.59
C SER A 581 10.26 3.79 2.77
N ILE A 582 9.34 4.62 3.27
CA ILE A 582 8.47 4.26 4.40
C ILE A 582 7.02 4.50 3.99
N ASN A 583 6.15 3.53 4.26
CA ASN A 583 4.72 3.69 4.04
C ASN A 583 4.01 4.31 5.26
N ASN A 584 2.72 4.62 5.09
CA ASN A 584 1.87 5.20 6.13
C ASN A 584 1.71 4.33 7.40
N ASN A 585 2.07 3.05 7.31
CA ASN A 585 2.03 2.11 8.45
C ASN A 585 3.39 1.99 9.15
N GLY A 586 4.39 2.80 8.80
CA GLY A 586 5.72 2.75 9.37
C GLY A 586 6.59 1.57 8.88
N LEU A 587 6.18 0.89 7.80
CA LEU A 587 6.98 -0.20 7.22
C LEU A 587 8.03 0.39 6.28
N VAL A 588 9.30 0.05 6.52
CA VAL A 588 10.42 0.41 5.66
C VAL A 588 10.52 -0.61 4.53
N PHE A 589 10.26 -0.16 3.31
CA PHE A 589 10.45 -0.94 2.09
C PHE A 589 11.85 -0.73 1.53
N ARG A 590 12.37 -1.79 0.92
CA ARG A 590 13.66 -1.80 0.24
C ARG A 590 13.44 -2.12 -1.23
N THR A 591 13.68 -1.18 -2.12
CA THR A 591 13.76 -1.49 -3.56
C THR A 591 15.15 -2.00 -3.86
N LEU A 592 15.25 -3.26 -4.26
CA LEU A 592 16.49 -3.98 -4.50
C LEU A 592 17.02 -3.73 -5.92
N THR A 593 18.31 -4.04 -6.12
CA THR A 593 18.96 -3.93 -7.42
C THR A 593 18.78 -5.22 -8.21
N TRP A 594 18.37 -5.12 -9.47
CA TRP A 594 18.25 -6.25 -10.36
C TRP A 594 19.61 -6.60 -10.97
N ALA A 595 19.90 -7.90 -11.02
CA ALA A 595 21.08 -8.43 -11.70
C ALA A 595 20.72 -9.69 -12.49
N LYS A 596 21.53 -9.97 -13.51
CA LYS A 596 21.44 -11.19 -14.30
C LYS A 596 22.82 -11.85 -14.34
N TYR A 597 22.88 -13.16 -14.14
CA TYR A 597 24.12 -13.89 -14.33
C TYR A 597 24.51 -14.00 -15.80
N LYS A 598 25.72 -13.58 -16.11
CA LYS A 598 26.36 -13.74 -17.41
C LYS A 598 27.81 -14.17 -17.20
N ASP A 599 28.21 -15.28 -17.82
CA ASP A 599 29.54 -15.87 -17.70
C ASP A 599 29.93 -16.11 -16.23
N GLY A 600 28.95 -16.56 -15.41
CA GLY A 600 29.12 -16.82 -13.98
C GLY A 600 29.30 -15.58 -13.10
N ILE A 601 29.05 -14.39 -13.65
CA ILE A 601 29.19 -13.11 -12.91
C ILE A 601 27.86 -12.36 -12.93
N PRO A 602 27.36 -11.89 -11.77
CA PRO A 602 26.19 -11.00 -11.72
C PRO A 602 26.48 -9.68 -12.44
N GLN A 603 25.64 -9.32 -13.39
CA GLN A 603 25.65 -8.02 -14.06
C GLN A 603 24.37 -7.27 -13.70
N ILE A 604 24.52 -6.04 -13.21
CA ILE A 604 23.36 -5.17 -12.89
C ILE A 604 22.60 -4.87 -14.18
N ILE A 605 21.29 -5.00 -14.10
CA ILE A 605 20.34 -4.66 -15.17
C ILE A 605 19.33 -3.62 -14.65
N GLU A 606 18.79 -2.80 -15.55
CA GLU A 606 17.76 -1.79 -15.21
C GLU A 606 16.36 -2.42 -15.07
#